data_dd10740137eb7c0ffa41327e7d8dc934
#
_entry.id   dd10740137eb7c0ffa41327e7d8dc934
#
_cell.length_a   1.000
_cell.length_b   1.000
_cell.length_c   1.000
_cell.angle_alpha   90.00
_cell.angle_beta   90.00
_cell.angle_gamma   90.00
#
_symmetry.space_group_name_H-M   'P 1'
#
loop_
_entity.id
_entity.type
_entity.pdbx_description
1 polymer ?
#
loop_
_entity_poly.entity_id
_entity_poly.type
_entity_poly.pdbx_seq_one_letter_code
_entity_poly.pdbx_strand_id
1 'polypeptide(L)'
;MSFAILTDTSANLPTPLLQKHGVTVAPFSYSYDGAEHTCLDTESFDGAAYYGAMRKGTVVTTSLVNPDRFISAARPLLAAGEDILFVGMSSGISGSFGSAKLAAGDLREEFPGRDIQLVDTLGASLGEGILVLRAIEMRENGASLSETAAALRDMRWRMYQIFTVDDIMYLRRTGRLSNAKAIVASVLHIKPVLKGNEEGAIVAVDKIRGRRKSIDALVERYRKYVVAPETQTVGIAHADCAEDAEYLASALRIVAPPKEIMTVMYEPVTGSHVGPGALALFFLGDENVRSK
;
A
#
# COMPACT_ATOMS: atom_id res chain seq x y z
N MET A 1 -8.72 5.61 26.28
CA MET A 1 -7.33 6.09 26.31
C MET A 1 -6.89 6.24 24.86
N SER A 2 -6.15 7.29 24.53
CA SER A 2 -5.57 7.46 23.18
C SER A 2 -4.47 6.41 22.99
N PHE A 3 -4.31 5.90 21.79
CA PHE A 3 -3.24 4.98 21.39
C PHE A 3 -2.43 5.59 20.25
N ALA A 4 -1.18 5.18 20.13
CA ALA A 4 -0.32 5.57 19.01
C ALA A 4 -0.61 4.70 17.78
N ILE A 5 -0.59 5.31 16.60
CA ILE A 5 -0.64 4.60 15.33
C ILE A 5 0.78 4.50 14.78
N LEU A 6 1.20 3.28 14.49
CA LEU A 6 2.45 2.94 13.82
C LEU A 6 2.13 2.28 12.48
N THR A 7 2.76 2.73 11.41
CA THR A 7 2.68 2.11 10.09
C THR A 7 4.08 1.93 9.50
N ASP A 8 4.19 1.47 8.27
CA ASP A 8 5.44 1.45 7.55
C ASP A 8 5.39 2.32 6.28
N THR A 9 6.52 2.53 5.63
CA THR A 9 6.59 3.44 4.46
C THR A 9 5.76 2.99 3.27
N SER A 10 5.35 1.70 3.23
CA SER A 10 4.50 1.21 2.14
C SER A 10 3.06 1.75 2.17
N ALA A 11 2.62 2.32 3.30
CA ALA A 11 1.32 3.02 3.38
C ALA A 11 1.20 4.14 2.34
N ASN A 12 2.35 4.67 1.90
CA ASN A 12 2.47 5.64 0.81
C ASN A 12 1.62 6.91 1.02
N LEU A 13 1.42 7.29 2.28
CA LEU A 13 0.70 8.51 2.65
C LEU A 13 1.66 9.71 2.68
N PRO A 14 1.21 10.92 2.29
CA PRO A 14 2.02 12.12 2.38
C PRO A 14 2.55 12.36 3.79
N THR A 15 3.85 12.66 3.92
CA THR A 15 4.51 12.91 5.21
C THR A 15 3.83 14.01 6.02
N PRO A 16 3.41 15.16 5.45
CA PRO A 16 2.70 16.18 6.21
C PRO A 16 1.38 15.68 6.83
N LEU A 17 0.68 14.76 6.17
CA LEU A 17 -0.54 14.16 6.70
C LEU A 17 -0.22 13.26 7.91
N LEU A 18 0.78 12.39 7.79
CA LEU A 18 1.20 11.50 8.88
C LEU A 18 1.66 12.29 10.11
N GLN A 19 2.46 13.35 9.89
CA GLN A 19 2.93 14.25 10.96
C GLN A 19 1.79 14.98 11.65
N LYS A 20 0.84 15.52 10.89
CA LYS A 20 -0.34 16.22 11.41
C LYS A 20 -1.14 15.36 12.39
N HIS A 21 -1.23 14.06 12.11
CA HIS A 21 -2.01 13.11 12.92
C HIS A 21 -1.15 12.29 13.89
N GLY A 22 0.15 12.61 14.05
CA GLY A 22 1.04 11.92 14.99
C GLY A 22 1.17 10.42 14.70
N VAL A 23 1.28 10.05 13.41
CA VAL A 23 1.51 8.67 12.99
C VAL A 23 3.01 8.42 12.88
N THR A 24 3.48 7.39 13.57
CA THR A 24 4.89 6.95 13.50
C THR A 24 5.07 5.99 12.32
N VAL A 25 6.23 6.07 11.65
CA VAL A 25 6.52 5.27 10.47
C VAL A 25 7.78 4.44 10.66
N ALA A 26 7.69 3.13 10.47
CA ALA A 26 8.83 2.22 10.40
C ALA A 26 9.30 2.10 8.93
N PRO A 27 10.56 2.49 8.59
CA PRO A 27 10.96 2.57 7.19
C PRO A 27 11.40 1.22 6.63
N PHE A 28 10.91 0.89 5.45
CA PHE A 28 11.61 0.00 4.53
C PHE A 28 12.92 0.65 4.06
N SER A 29 13.84 -0.15 3.54
CA SER A 29 14.99 0.38 2.82
C SER A 29 15.06 -0.16 1.39
N TYR A 30 15.78 0.60 0.55
CA TYR A 30 16.08 0.21 -0.81
C TYR A 30 17.52 0.59 -1.15
N SER A 31 18.16 -0.22 -1.98
CA SER A 31 19.49 0.07 -2.51
C SER A 31 19.38 0.57 -3.93
N TYR A 32 19.96 1.74 -4.15
CA TYR A 32 19.95 2.47 -5.41
C TYR A 32 21.33 3.12 -5.61
N ASP A 33 21.92 2.95 -6.79
CA ASP A 33 23.26 3.44 -7.11
C ASP A 33 24.35 3.08 -6.09
N GLY A 34 24.27 1.86 -5.52
CA GLY A 34 25.26 1.34 -4.58
C GLY A 34 25.12 1.85 -3.14
N ALA A 35 24.10 2.67 -2.84
CA ALA A 35 23.81 3.16 -1.49
C ALA A 35 22.46 2.63 -0.99
N GLU A 36 22.35 2.46 0.34
CA GLU A 36 21.08 2.15 1.00
C GLU A 36 20.36 3.44 1.40
N HIS A 37 19.08 3.50 1.12
CA HIS A 37 18.20 4.63 1.39
C HIS A 37 16.93 4.21 2.11
N THR A 38 16.28 5.17 2.76
CA THR A 38 14.89 5.08 3.25
C THR A 38 14.10 6.26 2.70
N CYS A 39 12.77 6.16 2.66
CA CYS A 39 11.89 7.24 2.25
C CYS A 39 10.91 7.56 3.37
N LEU A 40 11.39 8.26 4.40
CA LEU A 40 10.56 8.76 5.50
C LEU A 40 9.88 10.10 5.18
N ASP A 41 10.41 10.81 4.20
CA ASP A 41 9.85 12.06 3.72
C ASP A 41 9.47 11.93 2.24
N THR A 42 8.17 11.80 1.99
CA THR A 42 7.61 11.67 0.63
C THR A 42 7.75 12.95 -0.19
N GLU A 43 7.84 14.12 0.46
CA GLU A 43 7.96 15.41 -0.22
C GLU A 43 9.37 15.63 -0.80
N SER A 44 10.38 14.98 -0.22
CA SER A 44 11.76 15.03 -0.71
C SER A 44 12.08 13.97 -1.77
N PHE A 45 11.16 13.05 -2.06
CA PHE A 45 11.37 11.98 -3.01
C PHE A 45 11.25 12.45 -4.46
N ASP A 46 12.39 12.54 -5.18
CA ASP A 46 12.41 12.79 -6.62
C ASP A 46 12.05 11.51 -7.40
N GLY A 47 10.76 11.24 -7.49
CA GLY A 47 10.25 10.08 -8.19
C GLY A 47 10.49 10.13 -9.70
N ALA A 48 10.53 11.31 -10.32
CA ALA A 48 10.81 11.44 -11.76
C ALA A 48 12.25 10.98 -12.07
N ALA A 49 13.24 11.44 -11.29
CA ALA A 49 14.62 10.99 -11.42
C ALA A 49 14.73 9.48 -11.12
N TYR A 50 14.10 8.99 -10.05
CA TYR A 50 14.13 7.60 -9.64
C TYR A 50 13.56 6.64 -10.70
N TYR A 51 12.32 6.88 -11.15
CA TYR A 51 11.69 6.05 -12.20
C TYR A 51 12.35 6.24 -13.55
N GLY A 52 12.88 7.44 -13.84
CA GLY A 52 13.69 7.72 -15.02
C GLY A 52 14.96 6.87 -15.09
N ALA A 53 15.65 6.69 -13.96
CA ALA A 53 16.81 5.82 -13.86
C ALA A 53 16.43 4.33 -14.04
N MET A 54 15.32 3.89 -13.44
CA MET A 54 14.81 2.52 -13.63
C MET A 54 14.50 2.23 -15.12
N ARG A 55 13.90 3.19 -15.86
CA ARG A 55 13.68 3.05 -17.32
C ARG A 55 14.98 2.90 -18.10
N LYS A 56 16.08 3.48 -17.60
CA LYS A 56 17.43 3.35 -18.19
C LYS A 56 18.16 2.06 -17.76
N GLY A 57 17.51 1.21 -16.94
CA GLY A 57 18.03 -0.09 -16.55
C GLY A 57 18.65 -0.14 -15.13
N THR A 58 18.59 0.93 -14.35
CA THR A 58 19.04 0.89 -12.96
C THR A 58 18.22 -0.16 -12.19
N VAL A 59 18.94 -1.06 -11.52
CA VAL A 59 18.34 -2.11 -10.69
C VAL A 59 18.23 -1.60 -9.25
N VAL A 60 17.02 -1.67 -8.71
CA VAL A 60 16.75 -1.37 -7.32
C VAL A 60 16.47 -2.68 -6.58
N THR A 61 17.05 -2.84 -5.40
CA THR A 61 16.75 -3.94 -4.46
C THR A 61 16.17 -3.36 -3.18
N THR A 62 15.36 -4.14 -2.49
CA THR A 62 14.66 -3.68 -1.28
C THR A 62 14.90 -4.61 -0.12
N SER A 63 14.90 -4.06 1.09
CA SER A 63 14.96 -4.81 2.34
C SER A 63 13.70 -4.55 3.15
N LEU A 64 13.18 -5.62 3.75
CA LEU A 64 12.02 -5.55 4.64
C LEU A 64 12.32 -4.69 5.89
N VAL A 65 11.28 -4.24 6.57
CA VAL A 65 11.43 -3.67 7.92
C VAL A 65 11.74 -4.81 8.87
N ASN A 66 12.98 -4.85 9.38
CA ASN A 66 13.42 -5.88 10.33
C ASN A 66 12.87 -5.61 11.73
N PRO A 67 12.96 -6.57 12.70
CA PRO A 67 12.45 -6.38 14.06
C PRO A 67 13.06 -5.18 14.78
N ASP A 68 14.34 -4.90 14.60
CA ASP A 68 15.02 -3.77 15.28
C ASP A 68 14.46 -2.41 14.86
N ARG A 69 14.09 -2.25 13.58
CA ARG A 69 13.44 -1.02 13.09
C ARG A 69 12.05 -0.83 13.70
N PHE A 70 11.26 -1.90 13.83
CA PHE A 70 9.97 -1.84 14.53
C PHE A 70 10.15 -1.51 16.01
N ILE A 71 11.09 -2.15 16.69
CA ILE A 71 11.42 -1.89 18.10
C ILE A 71 11.84 -0.43 18.27
N SER A 72 12.71 0.07 17.40
CA SER A 72 13.19 1.46 17.45
C SER A 72 12.04 2.48 17.25
N ALA A 73 11.07 2.18 16.41
CA ALA A 73 9.90 3.04 16.19
C ALA A 73 8.88 2.94 17.33
N ALA A 74 8.64 1.76 17.88
CA ALA A 74 7.60 1.49 18.86
C ALA A 74 8.00 1.78 20.32
N ARG A 75 9.26 1.47 20.70
CA ARG A 75 9.74 1.61 22.08
C ARG A 75 9.54 3.00 22.68
N PRO A 76 9.84 4.12 22.00
CA PRO A 76 9.59 5.45 22.57
C PRO A 76 8.12 5.70 22.90
N LEU A 77 7.18 5.19 22.11
CA LEU A 77 5.74 5.32 22.32
C LEU A 77 5.29 4.54 23.56
N LEU A 78 5.75 3.28 23.67
CA LEU A 78 5.44 2.43 24.83
C LEU A 78 6.04 3.00 26.12
N ALA A 79 7.28 3.52 26.06
CA ALA A 79 7.94 4.19 27.19
C ALA A 79 7.21 5.47 27.61
N ALA A 80 6.56 6.17 26.70
CA ALA A 80 5.67 7.30 26.99
C ALA A 80 4.32 6.86 27.59
N GLY A 81 4.06 5.57 27.71
CA GLY A 81 2.83 5.02 28.28
C GLY A 81 1.68 4.86 27.27
N GLU A 82 1.96 4.88 25.98
CA GLU A 82 0.97 4.70 24.93
C GLU A 82 0.81 3.23 24.55
N ASP A 83 -0.41 2.79 24.26
CA ASP A 83 -0.69 1.54 23.58
C ASP A 83 -0.48 1.72 22.07
N ILE A 84 -0.24 0.66 21.30
CA ILE A 84 0.13 0.77 19.88
C ILE A 84 -0.84 -0.01 18.99
N LEU A 85 -1.29 0.65 17.92
CA LEU A 85 -1.89 0.02 16.74
C LEU A 85 -0.88 0.06 15.60
N PHE A 86 -0.33 -1.10 15.21
CA PHE A 86 0.44 -1.24 13.98
C PHE A 86 -0.46 -1.65 12.84
N VAL A 87 -0.43 -0.88 11.75
CA VAL A 87 -1.14 -1.13 10.49
C VAL A 87 -0.08 -1.24 9.40
N GLY A 88 0.12 -2.42 8.84
CA GLY A 88 1.28 -2.64 7.97
C GLY A 88 1.01 -3.43 6.70
N MET A 89 2.02 -3.44 5.82
CA MET A 89 2.02 -4.11 4.53
C MET A 89 1.61 -5.59 4.63
N SER A 90 0.93 -6.05 3.60
CA SER A 90 0.53 -7.44 3.42
C SER A 90 1.64 -8.45 3.67
N SER A 91 1.35 -9.42 4.55
CA SER A 91 2.22 -10.60 4.76
C SER A 91 2.30 -11.51 3.53
N GLY A 92 1.39 -11.36 2.57
CA GLY A 92 1.39 -12.12 1.30
C GLY A 92 2.45 -11.66 0.29
N ILE A 93 3.07 -10.47 0.50
CA ILE A 93 4.09 -9.91 -0.40
C ILE A 93 5.38 -9.47 0.29
N SER A 94 5.38 -9.35 1.62
CA SER A 94 6.56 -8.96 2.41
C SER A 94 6.65 -9.71 3.73
N GLY A 95 7.87 -10.03 4.17
CA GLY A 95 8.14 -10.58 5.49
C GLY A 95 8.03 -9.56 6.64
N SER A 96 7.82 -8.26 6.35
CA SER A 96 7.82 -7.18 7.35
C SER A 96 6.77 -7.38 8.44
N PHE A 97 5.59 -7.87 8.10
CA PHE A 97 4.56 -8.15 9.10
C PHE A 97 4.97 -9.28 10.06
N GLY A 98 5.74 -10.26 9.57
CA GLY A 98 6.38 -11.30 10.40
C GLY A 98 7.39 -10.68 11.37
N SER A 99 8.23 -9.75 10.90
CA SER A 99 9.18 -8.99 11.73
C SER A 99 8.47 -8.18 12.81
N ALA A 100 7.34 -7.53 12.46
CA ALA A 100 6.52 -6.78 13.43
C ALA A 100 5.94 -7.68 14.52
N LYS A 101 5.54 -8.93 14.18
CA LYS A 101 5.07 -9.91 15.19
C LYS A 101 6.17 -10.30 16.17
N LEU A 102 7.40 -10.52 15.69
CA LEU A 102 8.55 -10.83 16.54
C LEU A 102 8.86 -9.64 17.47
N ALA A 103 9.00 -8.45 16.92
CA ALA A 103 9.22 -7.22 17.67
C ALA A 103 8.14 -6.96 18.75
N ALA A 104 6.87 -7.20 18.39
CA ALA A 104 5.77 -7.06 19.35
C ALA A 104 5.82 -8.10 20.48
N GLY A 105 6.38 -9.29 20.24
CA GLY A 105 6.67 -10.28 21.28
C GLY A 105 7.65 -9.72 22.31
N ASP A 106 8.82 -9.29 21.85
CA ASP A 106 9.87 -8.73 22.72
C ASP A 106 9.39 -7.48 23.48
N LEU A 107 8.67 -6.59 22.79
CA LEU A 107 8.12 -5.37 23.39
C LEU A 107 7.03 -5.63 24.44
N ARG A 108 6.22 -6.67 24.30
CA ARG A 108 5.24 -7.06 25.34
C ARG A 108 5.91 -7.59 26.59
N GLU A 109 7.06 -8.27 26.48
CA GLU A 109 7.86 -8.67 27.62
C GLU A 109 8.52 -7.48 28.31
N GLU A 110 9.01 -6.50 27.55
CA GLU A 110 9.62 -5.26 28.05
C GLU A 110 8.58 -4.31 28.68
N PHE A 111 7.37 -4.25 28.14
CA PHE A 111 6.26 -3.36 28.55
C PHE A 111 4.97 -4.13 28.88
N PRO A 112 4.93 -4.95 29.96
CA PRO A 112 3.80 -5.86 30.21
C PRO A 112 2.46 -5.15 30.53
N GLY A 113 2.50 -3.84 30.78
CA GLY A 113 1.30 -3.03 31.03
C GLY A 113 0.73 -2.34 29.78
N ARG A 114 1.30 -2.61 28.58
CA ARG A 114 0.89 -1.97 27.33
C ARG A 114 0.24 -2.96 26.38
N ASP A 115 -0.78 -2.49 25.65
CA ASP A 115 -1.41 -3.26 24.55
C ASP A 115 -0.77 -2.91 23.21
N ILE A 116 -0.44 -3.94 22.41
CA ILE A 116 0.11 -3.82 21.07
C ILE A 116 -0.77 -4.63 20.13
N GLN A 117 -1.56 -3.97 19.31
CA GLN A 117 -2.39 -4.60 18.29
C GLN A 117 -1.74 -4.50 16.93
N LEU A 118 -1.75 -5.60 16.16
CA LEU A 118 -1.19 -5.66 14.81
C LEU A 118 -2.29 -5.96 13.80
N VAL A 119 -2.33 -5.18 12.71
CA VAL A 119 -3.25 -5.38 11.60
C VAL A 119 -2.45 -5.58 10.31
N ASP A 120 -2.51 -6.80 9.78
CA ASP A 120 -2.08 -7.12 8.42
C ASP A 120 -3.14 -6.61 7.46
N THR A 121 -2.81 -5.61 6.64
CA THR A 121 -3.76 -4.97 5.75
C THR A 121 -4.12 -5.80 4.53
N LEU A 122 -3.37 -6.87 4.25
CA LEU A 122 -3.42 -7.63 3.01
C LEU A 122 -3.22 -6.74 1.77
N GLY A 123 -2.56 -5.60 1.95
CA GLY A 123 -2.39 -4.55 0.96
C GLY A 123 -1.01 -3.91 0.98
N ALA A 124 -0.81 -2.98 0.05
CA ALA A 124 0.34 -2.09 -0.02
C ALA A 124 -0.10 -0.75 -0.64
N SER A 125 0.75 0.28 -0.54
CA SER A 125 0.45 1.62 -1.00
C SER A 125 -0.88 2.11 -0.40
N LEU A 126 -1.72 2.81 -1.14
CA LEU A 126 -2.98 3.32 -0.61
C LEU A 126 -3.98 2.22 -0.21
N GLY A 127 -3.74 0.94 -0.55
CA GLY A 127 -4.50 -0.18 0.01
C GLY A 127 -4.25 -0.39 1.50
N GLU A 128 -3.05 -0.08 1.96
CA GLU A 128 -2.67 0.04 3.38
C GLU A 128 -3.00 1.45 3.89
N GLY A 129 -2.61 2.49 3.15
CA GLY A 129 -2.77 3.89 3.56
C GLY A 129 -4.21 4.26 3.90
N ILE A 130 -5.20 3.80 3.15
CA ILE A 130 -6.63 4.04 3.44
C ILE A 130 -7.05 3.40 4.78
N LEU A 131 -6.49 2.23 5.14
CA LEU A 131 -6.72 1.65 6.46
C LEU A 131 -6.07 2.49 7.57
N VAL A 132 -4.88 3.07 7.32
CA VAL A 132 -4.24 4.02 8.25
C VAL A 132 -5.11 5.28 8.42
N LEU A 133 -5.65 5.84 7.33
CA LEU A 133 -6.58 6.97 7.41
C LEU A 133 -7.82 6.63 8.25
N ARG A 134 -8.36 5.43 8.10
CA ARG A 134 -9.49 4.96 8.91
C ARG A 134 -9.11 4.81 10.38
N ALA A 135 -7.91 4.33 10.68
CA ALA A 135 -7.40 4.27 12.07
C ALA A 135 -7.31 5.66 12.71
N ILE A 136 -6.79 6.65 11.95
CA ILE A 136 -6.73 8.06 12.38
C ILE A 136 -8.13 8.57 12.70
N GLU A 137 -9.06 8.44 11.76
CA GLU A 137 -10.45 8.89 11.91
C GLU A 137 -11.11 8.28 13.15
N MET A 138 -10.98 6.97 13.34
CA MET A 138 -11.58 6.27 14.49
C MET A 138 -10.95 6.72 15.81
N ARG A 139 -9.63 6.87 15.88
CA ARG A 139 -8.95 7.37 17.08
C ARG A 139 -9.41 8.79 17.44
N GLU A 140 -9.51 9.68 16.45
CA GLU A 140 -9.93 11.08 16.65
C GLU A 140 -11.41 11.18 17.08
N ASN A 141 -12.24 10.22 16.66
CA ASN A 141 -13.63 10.07 17.10
C ASN A 141 -13.77 9.30 18.42
N GLY A 142 -12.67 9.01 19.13
CA GLY A 142 -12.69 8.43 20.47
C GLY A 142 -12.83 6.91 20.53
N ALA A 143 -12.71 6.19 19.41
CA ALA A 143 -12.70 4.74 19.42
C ALA A 143 -11.49 4.19 20.18
N SER A 144 -11.67 3.05 20.84
CA SER A 144 -10.58 2.34 21.51
C SER A 144 -9.65 1.65 20.52
N LEU A 145 -8.44 1.27 21.00
CA LEU A 145 -7.47 0.47 20.23
C LEU A 145 -8.12 -0.84 19.71
N SER A 146 -8.84 -1.56 20.55
CA SER A 146 -9.45 -2.85 20.19
C SER A 146 -10.57 -2.68 19.16
N GLU A 147 -11.45 -1.68 19.31
CA GLU A 147 -12.50 -1.38 18.32
C GLU A 147 -11.89 -0.99 16.97
N THR A 148 -10.86 -0.14 16.98
CA THR A 148 -10.18 0.28 15.77
C THR A 148 -9.51 -0.91 15.07
N ALA A 149 -8.75 -1.73 15.81
CA ALA A 149 -8.09 -2.91 15.24
C ALA A 149 -9.10 -3.92 14.66
N ALA A 150 -10.24 -4.13 15.33
CA ALA A 150 -11.30 -5.01 14.84
C ALA A 150 -11.93 -4.48 13.55
N ALA A 151 -12.25 -3.19 13.49
CA ALA A 151 -12.81 -2.54 12.30
C ALA A 151 -11.86 -2.63 11.09
N LEU A 152 -10.55 -2.43 11.30
CA LEU A 152 -9.57 -2.56 10.21
C LEU A 152 -9.41 -4.00 9.74
N ARG A 153 -9.47 -5.00 10.66
CA ARG A 153 -9.44 -6.43 10.28
C ARG A 153 -10.64 -6.85 9.44
N ASP A 154 -11.79 -6.21 9.64
CA ASP A 154 -12.95 -6.38 8.76
C ASP A 154 -12.78 -5.61 7.45
N MET A 155 -12.42 -4.33 7.50
CA MET A 155 -12.29 -3.46 6.33
C MET A 155 -11.29 -3.98 5.30
N ARG A 156 -10.19 -4.64 5.71
CA ARG A 156 -9.17 -5.19 4.80
C ARG A 156 -9.73 -6.17 3.77
N TRP A 157 -10.80 -6.90 4.09
CA TRP A 157 -11.46 -7.84 3.19
C TRP A 157 -12.27 -7.12 2.11
N ARG A 158 -12.69 -5.92 2.39
CA ARG A 158 -13.45 -5.04 1.48
C ARG A 158 -12.55 -4.13 0.65
N MET A 159 -11.26 -4.02 0.97
CA MET A 159 -10.29 -3.21 0.22
C MET A 159 -9.93 -3.89 -1.09
N TYR A 160 -10.45 -3.38 -2.21
CA TYR A 160 -10.09 -3.83 -3.54
C TYR A 160 -8.88 -3.04 -4.04
N GLN A 161 -7.86 -3.77 -4.45
CA GLN A 161 -6.60 -3.23 -4.93
C GLN A 161 -6.38 -3.80 -6.32
N ILE A 162 -6.50 -2.97 -7.34
CA ILE A 162 -6.38 -3.37 -8.73
C ILE A 162 -5.42 -2.43 -9.46
N PHE A 163 -4.57 -2.97 -10.30
CA PHE A 163 -3.57 -2.17 -10.97
C PHE A 163 -3.17 -2.76 -12.33
N THR A 164 -2.54 -1.92 -13.15
CA THR A 164 -1.88 -2.32 -14.39
C THR A 164 -0.45 -1.83 -14.40
N VAL A 165 0.44 -2.54 -15.06
CA VAL A 165 1.86 -2.20 -15.16
C VAL A 165 2.29 -2.11 -16.62
N ASP A 166 3.31 -1.32 -16.89
CA ASP A 166 3.90 -1.25 -18.24
C ASP A 166 4.75 -2.46 -18.54
N ASP A 167 5.52 -2.93 -17.56
CA ASP A 167 6.38 -4.09 -17.68
C ASP A 167 6.21 -5.03 -16.48
N ILE A 168 5.63 -6.21 -16.73
CA ILE A 168 5.43 -7.25 -15.74
C ILE A 168 6.75 -7.86 -15.21
N MET A 169 7.86 -7.64 -15.90
CA MET A 169 9.15 -8.20 -15.53
C MET A 169 9.67 -7.69 -14.19
N TYR A 170 9.28 -6.48 -13.76
CA TYR A 170 9.60 -5.97 -12.43
C TYR A 170 9.04 -6.90 -11.33
N LEU A 171 7.74 -7.22 -11.37
CA LEU A 171 7.09 -8.12 -10.41
C LEU A 171 7.62 -9.56 -10.50
N ARG A 172 7.89 -10.05 -11.73
CA ARG A 172 8.44 -11.40 -11.93
C ARG A 172 9.85 -11.55 -11.37
N ARG A 173 10.72 -10.58 -11.66
CA ARG A 173 12.12 -10.57 -11.22
C ARG A 173 12.23 -10.54 -9.70
N THR A 174 11.34 -9.82 -9.04
CA THR A 174 11.31 -9.69 -7.59
C THR A 174 10.49 -10.78 -6.88
N GLY A 175 9.82 -11.68 -7.62
CA GLY A 175 9.06 -12.80 -7.06
C GLY A 175 7.75 -12.42 -6.36
N ARG A 176 7.20 -11.21 -6.62
CA ARG A 176 5.94 -10.75 -5.99
C ARG A 176 4.69 -11.07 -6.81
N LEU A 177 4.84 -11.74 -7.95
CA LEU A 177 3.71 -12.22 -8.76
C LEU A 177 3.48 -13.71 -8.51
N SER A 178 2.41 -14.06 -7.78
CA SER A 178 2.12 -15.42 -7.33
C SER A 178 1.76 -16.38 -8.48
N ASN A 179 1.08 -15.91 -9.53
CA ASN A 179 0.71 -16.70 -10.70
C ASN A 179 1.54 -16.35 -11.96
N ALA A 180 2.84 -16.11 -11.79
CA ALA A 180 3.75 -15.67 -12.86
C ALA A 180 3.73 -16.55 -14.11
N LYS A 181 3.46 -17.86 -13.97
CA LYS A 181 3.35 -18.82 -15.09
C LYS A 181 2.14 -18.54 -16.00
N ALA A 182 1.11 -17.88 -15.49
CA ALA A 182 -0.11 -17.58 -16.25
C ALA A 182 0.09 -16.43 -17.27
N ILE A 183 1.20 -15.70 -17.17
CA ILE A 183 1.49 -14.55 -18.04
C ILE A 183 2.69 -14.88 -18.93
N VAL A 184 2.45 -15.04 -20.23
CA VAL A 184 3.51 -15.13 -21.24
C VAL A 184 4.06 -13.71 -21.45
N ALA A 185 5.32 -13.50 -21.08
CA ALA A 185 5.97 -12.18 -21.02
C ALA A 185 6.26 -11.50 -22.37
N SER A 186 5.89 -12.09 -23.50
CA SER A 186 6.44 -11.71 -24.81
C SER A 186 5.45 -11.19 -25.84
N VAL A 187 4.21 -10.89 -25.47
CA VAL A 187 3.27 -10.31 -26.47
C VAL A 187 3.33 -8.78 -26.38
N LEU A 188 3.85 -8.18 -27.43
CA LEU A 188 3.99 -6.73 -27.59
C LEU A 188 2.65 -6.01 -27.33
N HIS A 189 2.67 -4.94 -26.53
CA HIS A 189 1.51 -4.13 -26.18
C HIS A 189 0.45 -4.79 -25.27
N ILE A 190 0.69 -5.97 -24.68
CA ILE A 190 -0.19 -6.52 -23.67
C ILE A 190 0.14 -5.90 -22.31
N LYS A 191 -0.87 -5.29 -21.69
CA LYS A 191 -0.82 -4.75 -20.32
C LYS A 191 -1.59 -5.71 -19.40
N PRO A 192 -0.96 -6.30 -18.40
CA PRO A 192 -1.65 -7.14 -17.45
C PRO A 192 -2.51 -6.28 -16.50
N VAL A 193 -3.65 -6.81 -16.11
CA VAL A 193 -4.43 -6.31 -14.97
C VAL A 193 -4.19 -7.26 -13.81
N LEU A 194 -3.79 -6.69 -12.69
CA LEU A 194 -3.39 -7.41 -11.48
C LEU A 194 -4.24 -6.96 -10.30
N LYS A 195 -4.38 -7.84 -9.30
CA LYS A 195 -5.05 -7.50 -8.04
C LYS A 195 -4.37 -8.16 -6.83
N GLY A 196 -4.66 -7.65 -5.64
CA GLY A 196 -4.45 -8.38 -4.39
C GLY A 196 -5.54 -9.44 -4.20
N ASN A 197 -5.15 -10.70 -3.97
CA ASN A 197 -6.09 -11.77 -3.66
C ASN A 197 -6.43 -11.84 -2.17
N GLU A 198 -7.15 -12.87 -1.74
CA GLU A 198 -7.58 -13.08 -0.37
C GLU A 198 -6.42 -13.31 0.61
N GLU A 199 -5.30 -13.88 0.14
CA GLU A 199 -4.07 -14.05 0.94
C GLU A 199 -3.18 -12.79 0.94
N GLY A 200 -3.61 -11.70 0.30
CA GLY A 200 -2.81 -10.48 0.17
C GLY A 200 -1.66 -10.59 -0.82
N ALA A 201 -1.63 -11.65 -1.64
CA ALA A 201 -0.66 -11.85 -2.70
C ALA A 201 -1.12 -11.21 -4.02
N ILE A 202 -0.16 -10.82 -4.88
CA ILE A 202 -0.47 -10.25 -6.20
C ILE A 202 -0.72 -11.37 -7.20
N VAL A 203 -1.87 -11.29 -7.88
CA VAL A 203 -2.26 -12.20 -8.96
C VAL A 203 -2.67 -11.44 -10.21
N ALA A 204 -2.37 -11.99 -11.36
CA ALA A 204 -2.86 -11.48 -12.63
C ALA A 204 -4.26 -12.05 -12.92
N VAL A 205 -5.15 -11.17 -13.31
CA VAL A 205 -6.57 -11.51 -13.55
C VAL A 205 -7.03 -11.23 -14.97
N ASP A 206 -6.28 -10.41 -15.71
CA ASP A 206 -6.63 -10.09 -17.10
C ASP A 206 -5.39 -9.69 -17.91
N LYS A 207 -5.54 -9.67 -19.24
CA LYS A 207 -4.51 -9.29 -20.22
C LYS A 207 -5.15 -8.39 -21.28
N ILE A 208 -4.87 -7.11 -21.21
CA ILE A 208 -5.49 -6.11 -22.07
C ILE A 208 -4.49 -5.60 -23.11
N ARG A 209 -4.91 -5.52 -24.36
CA ARG A 209 -4.06 -4.93 -25.41
C ARG A 209 -4.23 -3.41 -25.45
N GLY A 210 -3.14 -2.71 -25.14
CA GLY A 210 -3.04 -1.26 -25.17
C GLY A 210 -3.25 -0.58 -23.82
N ARG A 211 -2.48 0.49 -23.59
CA ARG A 211 -2.44 1.20 -22.30
C ARG A 211 -3.78 1.78 -21.91
N ARG A 212 -4.41 2.56 -22.79
CA ARG A 212 -5.71 3.20 -22.51
C ARG A 212 -6.77 2.19 -22.10
N LYS A 213 -6.90 1.10 -22.86
CA LYS A 213 -7.86 0.03 -22.56
C LYS A 213 -7.57 -0.66 -21.23
N SER A 214 -6.30 -0.77 -20.81
CA SER A 214 -5.99 -1.34 -19.49
C SER A 214 -6.44 -0.42 -18.35
N ILE A 215 -6.39 0.90 -18.54
CA ILE A 215 -6.94 1.86 -17.57
C ILE A 215 -8.46 1.81 -17.56
N ASP A 216 -9.09 1.76 -18.73
CA ASP A 216 -10.56 1.62 -18.84
C ASP A 216 -11.05 0.34 -18.13
N ALA A 217 -10.27 -0.74 -18.15
CA ALA A 217 -10.59 -1.96 -17.40
C ALA A 217 -10.55 -1.76 -15.87
N LEU A 218 -9.70 -0.86 -15.35
CA LEU A 218 -9.74 -0.47 -13.93
C LEU A 218 -11.03 0.30 -13.60
N VAL A 219 -11.43 1.24 -14.49
CA VAL A 219 -12.68 2.01 -14.36
C VAL A 219 -13.90 1.09 -14.34
N GLU A 220 -13.96 0.11 -15.25
CA GLU A 220 -15.07 -0.84 -15.32
C GLU A 220 -15.16 -1.72 -14.05
N ARG A 221 -14.02 -2.13 -13.48
CA ARG A 221 -14.03 -2.87 -12.23
C ARG A 221 -14.45 -2.00 -11.05
N TYR A 222 -14.03 -0.73 -11.03
CA TYR A 222 -14.52 0.24 -10.06
C TYR A 222 -16.04 0.37 -10.15
N ARG A 223 -16.56 0.70 -11.32
CA ARG A 223 -18.01 0.84 -11.55
C ARG A 223 -18.80 -0.39 -11.10
N LYS A 224 -18.23 -1.58 -11.30
CA LYS A 224 -18.88 -2.86 -10.97
C LYS A 224 -18.87 -3.21 -9.51
N TYR A 225 -17.81 -2.85 -8.77
CA TYR A 225 -17.56 -3.38 -7.45
C TYR A 225 -17.50 -2.35 -6.33
N VAL A 226 -17.46 -1.06 -6.62
CA VAL A 226 -17.47 -0.02 -5.58
C VAL A 226 -18.81 -0.01 -4.84
N VAL A 227 -18.75 0.18 -3.51
CA VAL A 227 -19.92 0.28 -2.63
C VAL A 227 -19.92 1.66 -1.98
N ALA A 228 -21.05 2.41 -2.10
CA ALA A 228 -21.21 3.75 -1.51
C ALA A 228 -20.01 4.68 -1.80
N PRO A 229 -19.65 4.93 -3.08
CA PRO A 229 -18.47 5.72 -3.44
C PRO A 229 -18.48 7.11 -2.81
N GLU A 230 -19.62 7.73 -2.66
CA GLU A 230 -19.82 9.07 -2.07
C GLU A 230 -19.41 9.17 -0.60
N THR A 231 -19.13 8.06 0.05
CA THR A 231 -18.72 8.01 1.46
C THR A 231 -17.23 7.74 1.65
N GLN A 232 -16.49 7.35 0.61
CA GLN A 232 -15.12 6.87 0.74
C GLN A 232 -14.09 7.75 0.02
N THR A 233 -12.87 7.74 0.56
CA THR A 233 -11.67 8.18 -0.16
C THR A 233 -11.20 7.03 -1.05
N VAL A 234 -11.12 7.28 -2.34
CA VAL A 234 -10.58 6.35 -3.35
C VAL A 234 -9.13 6.69 -3.60
N GLY A 235 -8.26 5.70 -3.60
CA GLY A 235 -6.83 5.87 -3.80
C GLY A 235 -6.40 5.61 -5.24
N ILE A 236 -5.51 6.46 -5.76
CA ILE A 236 -4.77 6.24 -7.01
C ILE A 236 -3.28 6.36 -6.69
N ALA A 237 -2.50 5.33 -7.05
CA ALA A 237 -1.04 5.41 -6.97
C ALA A 237 -0.43 5.21 -8.36
N HIS A 238 0.58 6.00 -8.70
CA HIS A 238 1.24 5.91 -10.01
C HIS A 238 2.77 5.94 -9.89
N ALA A 239 3.45 5.22 -10.77
CA ALA A 239 4.90 5.21 -10.87
C ALA A 239 5.35 6.06 -12.08
N ASP A 240 5.38 7.38 -11.90
CA ASP A 240 5.77 8.37 -12.91
C ASP A 240 4.94 8.27 -14.21
N CYS A 241 3.58 8.26 -14.05
CA CYS A 241 2.60 8.34 -15.13
C CYS A 241 1.39 9.19 -14.70
N ALA A 242 1.64 10.44 -14.33
CA ALA A 242 0.65 11.37 -13.79
C ALA A 242 -0.54 11.62 -14.74
N GLU A 243 -0.30 11.70 -16.07
CA GLU A 243 -1.36 11.88 -17.06
C GLU A 243 -2.35 10.71 -17.08
N ASP A 244 -1.86 9.47 -16.93
CA ASP A 244 -2.71 8.29 -16.81
C ASP A 244 -3.51 8.28 -15.49
N ALA A 245 -2.89 8.76 -14.40
CA ALA A 245 -3.56 8.89 -13.11
C ALA A 245 -4.69 9.93 -13.17
N GLU A 246 -4.48 11.07 -13.80
CA GLU A 246 -5.51 12.10 -13.98
C GLU A 246 -6.64 11.61 -14.90
N TYR A 247 -6.29 10.88 -15.96
CA TYR A 247 -7.32 10.25 -16.80
C TYR A 247 -8.18 9.28 -15.99
N LEU A 248 -7.55 8.41 -15.17
CA LEU A 248 -8.26 7.49 -14.30
C LEU A 248 -9.17 8.25 -13.34
N ALA A 249 -8.64 9.25 -12.63
CA ALA A 249 -9.39 10.07 -11.67
C ALA A 249 -10.60 10.74 -12.31
N SER A 250 -10.44 11.32 -13.50
CA SER A 250 -11.53 11.95 -14.26
C SER A 250 -12.62 10.95 -14.65
N ALA A 251 -12.23 9.74 -15.08
CA ALA A 251 -13.17 8.69 -15.44
C ALA A 251 -13.97 8.18 -14.22
N LEU A 252 -13.33 8.05 -13.04
CA LEU A 252 -14.01 7.64 -11.81
C LEU A 252 -15.08 8.66 -11.38
N ARG A 253 -14.77 9.97 -11.48
CA ARG A 253 -15.74 11.06 -11.18
C ARG A 253 -16.98 11.02 -12.06
N ILE A 254 -16.85 10.49 -13.28
CA ILE A 254 -17.97 10.36 -14.23
C ILE A 254 -18.83 9.13 -13.94
N VAL A 255 -18.19 7.98 -13.66
CA VAL A 255 -18.92 6.69 -13.58
C VAL A 255 -19.56 6.44 -12.22
N ALA A 256 -18.90 6.83 -11.13
CA ALA A 256 -19.40 6.73 -9.75
C ALA A 256 -18.56 7.66 -8.85
N PRO A 257 -18.95 8.95 -8.70
CA PRO A 257 -18.11 9.95 -8.04
C PRO A 257 -17.86 9.60 -6.57
N PRO A 258 -16.58 9.45 -6.15
CA PRO A 258 -16.26 9.22 -4.75
C PRO A 258 -16.32 10.53 -3.95
N LYS A 259 -16.35 10.40 -2.60
CA LYS A 259 -16.23 11.55 -1.71
C LYS A 259 -14.93 12.32 -1.96
N GLU A 260 -13.84 11.58 -2.15
CA GLU A 260 -12.51 12.13 -2.39
C GLU A 260 -11.68 11.17 -3.24
N ILE A 261 -10.76 11.70 -4.04
CA ILE A 261 -9.71 10.93 -4.71
C ILE A 261 -8.37 11.41 -4.19
N MET A 262 -7.63 10.50 -3.55
CA MET A 262 -6.25 10.72 -3.15
C MET A 262 -5.32 10.14 -4.23
N THR A 263 -4.53 10.98 -4.88
CA THR A 263 -3.54 10.56 -5.87
C THR A 263 -2.14 10.77 -5.32
N VAL A 264 -1.32 9.72 -5.36
CA VAL A 264 0.07 9.75 -4.90
C VAL A 264 1.01 9.11 -5.93
N MET A 265 2.27 9.53 -5.94
CA MET A 265 3.32 8.78 -6.59
C MET A 265 3.70 7.59 -5.70
N TYR A 266 3.95 6.41 -6.28
CA TYR A 266 4.47 5.27 -5.52
C TYR A 266 5.78 5.65 -4.84
N GLU A 267 5.88 5.34 -3.55
CA GLU A 267 7.14 5.40 -2.81
C GLU A 267 8.16 4.39 -3.39
N PRO A 268 9.48 4.60 -3.16
CA PRO A 268 10.52 3.87 -3.92
C PRO A 268 10.48 2.34 -3.72
N VAL A 269 10.08 1.84 -2.55
CA VAL A 269 10.12 0.39 -2.28
C VAL A 269 9.04 -0.34 -3.06
N THR A 270 7.76 0.01 -2.87
CA THR A 270 6.66 -0.60 -3.63
C THR A 270 6.79 -0.30 -5.12
N GLY A 271 7.18 0.93 -5.47
CA GLY A 271 7.39 1.37 -6.83
C GLY A 271 8.45 0.56 -7.60
N SER A 272 9.54 0.16 -6.94
CA SER A 272 10.57 -0.68 -7.58
C SER A 272 10.08 -2.06 -8.00
N HIS A 273 9.08 -2.60 -7.29
CA HIS A 273 8.49 -3.91 -7.59
C HIS A 273 7.46 -3.85 -8.72
N VAL A 274 6.67 -2.79 -8.79
CA VAL A 274 5.65 -2.64 -9.84
C VAL A 274 6.24 -2.01 -11.12
N GLY A 275 7.31 -1.24 -10.99
CA GLY A 275 8.05 -0.61 -12.08
C GLY A 275 7.43 0.69 -12.59
N PRO A 276 8.23 1.48 -13.37
CA PRO A 276 7.76 2.71 -13.99
C PRO A 276 6.52 2.47 -14.86
N GLY A 277 5.58 3.42 -14.85
CA GLY A 277 4.32 3.34 -15.58
C GLY A 277 3.25 2.47 -14.89
N ALA A 278 3.52 1.93 -13.70
CA ALA A 278 2.47 1.26 -12.92
C ALA A 278 1.39 2.26 -12.48
N LEU A 279 0.12 1.84 -12.56
CA LEU A 279 -1.04 2.62 -12.15
C LEU A 279 -2.01 1.73 -11.37
N ALA A 280 -2.31 2.12 -10.14
CA ALA A 280 -3.16 1.37 -9.24
C ALA A 280 -4.37 2.17 -8.75
N LEU A 281 -5.43 1.45 -8.45
CA LEU A 281 -6.69 1.93 -7.94
C LEU A 281 -7.10 1.14 -6.70
N PHE A 282 -7.49 1.86 -5.64
CA PHE A 282 -7.84 1.33 -4.33
C PHE A 282 -9.20 1.86 -3.89
N PHE A 283 -10.13 0.97 -3.55
CA PHE A 283 -11.48 1.35 -3.12
C PHE A 283 -12.13 0.24 -2.29
N LEU A 284 -13.19 0.57 -1.57
CA LEU A 284 -13.96 -0.40 -0.81
C LEU A 284 -15.10 -0.97 -1.65
N GLY A 285 -15.14 -2.29 -1.71
CA GLY A 285 -16.23 -3.07 -2.29
C GLY A 285 -17.03 -3.81 -1.21
N ASP A 286 -17.76 -4.83 -1.64
CA ASP A 286 -18.42 -5.78 -0.73
C ASP A 286 -17.39 -6.69 -0.01
N GLU A 287 -17.85 -7.48 0.94
CA GLU A 287 -17.01 -8.39 1.74
C GLU A 287 -16.29 -9.47 0.90
N ASN A 288 -16.79 -9.75 -0.31
CA ASN A 288 -16.23 -10.78 -1.20
C ASN A 288 -15.44 -10.16 -2.38
N VAL A 289 -15.20 -8.85 -2.36
CA VAL A 289 -14.58 -8.16 -3.51
C VAL A 289 -13.19 -8.70 -3.85
N ARG A 290 -12.44 -9.19 -2.85
CA ARG A 290 -11.08 -9.73 -3.07
C ARG A 290 -11.08 -11.07 -3.82
N SER A 291 -12.15 -11.85 -3.78
CA SER A 291 -12.28 -13.09 -4.55
C SER A 291 -12.66 -12.85 -6.03
N LYS A 292 -13.14 -11.67 -6.38
CA LYS A 292 -13.57 -11.24 -7.73
C LYS A 292 -12.44 -10.56 -8.48
#